data_b56fb50572c0760de0000130f7993c8a
#
_entry.id   b56fb50572c0760de0000130f7993c8a
#
_cell.length_a   1.000
_cell.length_b   1.000
_cell.length_c   1.000
_cell.angle_alpha   90.00
_cell.angle_beta   90.00
_cell.angle_gamma   90.00
#
_symmetry.space_group_name_H-M   'P 1'
#
loop_
_entity.id
_entity.type
_entity.pdbx_description
1 polymer ?
#
loop_
_entity_poly.entity_id
_entity_poly.type
_entity_poly.pdbx_seq_one_letter_code
_entity_poly.pdbx_strand_id
1 'polypeptide(L)'
;FGGDADNVTIFGESGGGAKVLTLMATPAAKGLFQRAIVQSSALEGMGMTLLAPKTTRRVAELTLQNLGVKPEAVESLNSWPYQAIVDASQKALQQTAEEQRIPSVMGNGIALAWAPSTDGQFIPAEPVGEKYPELSKDVPMLIGTNLTEWSTIFAHFDNIDKAQRDNKNHWSASEVAEKMRAQYADRADGVVKAFAAAYPKRKPADALYVDSLLRIPALKTARLKADQNGAPVYNYLFAWDTPVLGGFAMSYHTSEIP
;
A
#
# COMPACT_ATOMS: atom_id res chain seq x y z
N PHE A 1 -1.31 -30.11 4.89
CA PHE A 1 -0.82 -29.31 6.04
C PHE A 1 -1.75 -29.41 7.27
N GLY A 2 -2.86 -30.15 7.23
CA GLY A 2 -3.76 -30.37 8.34
C GLY A 2 -4.69 -29.20 8.71
N GLY A 3 -4.83 -28.20 7.84
CA GLY A 3 -5.78 -27.10 8.00
C GLY A 3 -7.21 -27.49 7.59
N ASP A 4 -8.17 -26.63 7.96
CA ASP A 4 -9.56 -26.73 7.59
C ASP A 4 -9.83 -25.86 6.34
N ALA A 5 -10.18 -26.53 5.22
CA ALA A 5 -10.45 -25.85 3.94
C ALA A 5 -11.69 -24.95 3.98
N ASP A 6 -12.61 -25.20 4.92
CA ASP A 6 -13.80 -24.38 5.12
C ASP A 6 -13.60 -23.25 6.12
N ASN A 7 -12.37 -23.08 6.62
CA ASN A 7 -12.00 -22.04 7.60
C ASN A 7 -10.71 -21.33 7.24
N VAL A 8 -10.61 -20.87 6.00
CA VAL A 8 -9.45 -20.14 5.46
C VAL A 8 -9.65 -18.63 5.60
N THR A 9 -8.68 -17.96 6.21
CA THR A 9 -8.61 -16.49 6.25
C THR A 9 -7.39 -16.03 5.48
N ILE A 10 -7.58 -15.22 4.46
CA ILE A 10 -6.48 -14.55 3.78
C ILE A 10 -6.19 -13.22 4.45
N PHE A 11 -4.91 -12.87 4.59
CA PHE A 11 -4.53 -11.59 5.16
C PHE A 11 -3.29 -11.04 4.46
N GLY A 12 -3.10 -9.73 4.56
CA GLY A 12 -1.93 -9.08 4.00
C GLY A 12 -1.81 -7.63 4.44
N GLU A 13 -0.57 -7.23 4.60
CA GLU A 13 -0.18 -5.88 4.96
C GLU A 13 0.43 -5.17 3.75
N SER A 14 0.19 -3.85 3.62
CA SER A 14 0.74 -3.01 2.54
C SER A 14 0.43 -3.59 1.16
N GLY A 15 1.44 -3.90 0.35
CA GLY A 15 1.27 -4.61 -0.93
C GLY A 15 0.59 -5.98 -0.81
N GLY A 16 0.69 -6.64 0.35
CA GLY A 16 -0.05 -7.87 0.67
C GLY A 16 -1.54 -7.63 0.79
N GLY A 17 -1.96 -6.54 1.43
CA GLY A 17 -3.37 -6.13 1.50
C GLY A 17 -3.96 -5.81 0.13
N ALA A 18 -3.19 -5.17 -0.75
CA ALA A 18 -3.61 -4.95 -2.14
C ALA A 18 -3.84 -6.28 -2.88
N LYS A 19 -3.02 -7.31 -2.62
CA LYS A 19 -3.21 -8.66 -3.17
C LYS A 19 -4.47 -9.31 -2.61
N VAL A 20 -4.77 -9.13 -1.31
CA VAL A 20 -6.03 -9.61 -0.71
C VAL A 20 -7.23 -8.98 -1.42
N LEU A 21 -7.24 -7.66 -1.61
CA LEU A 21 -8.31 -6.95 -2.34
C LEU A 21 -8.44 -7.46 -3.79
N THR A 22 -7.33 -7.73 -4.44
CA THR A 22 -7.31 -8.31 -5.80
C THR A 22 -7.93 -9.71 -5.82
N LEU A 23 -7.55 -10.58 -4.88
CA LEU A 23 -8.12 -11.93 -4.77
C LEU A 23 -9.62 -11.90 -4.49
N MET A 24 -10.11 -10.95 -3.69
CA MET A 24 -11.54 -10.76 -3.44
C MET A 24 -12.33 -10.37 -4.70
N ALA A 25 -11.66 -9.88 -5.73
CA ALA A 25 -12.25 -9.52 -7.03
C ALA A 25 -11.96 -10.55 -8.14
N THR A 26 -11.21 -11.61 -7.83
CA THR A 26 -10.76 -12.62 -8.82
C THR A 26 -11.72 -13.81 -8.84
N PRO A 27 -12.41 -14.09 -9.96
CA PRO A 27 -13.37 -15.21 -10.05
C PRO A 27 -12.79 -16.57 -9.69
N ALA A 28 -11.55 -16.84 -10.09
CA ALA A 28 -10.87 -18.09 -9.79
C ALA A 28 -10.58 -18.28 -8.29
N ALA A 29 -10.62 -17.23 -7.50
CA ALA A 29 -10.42 -17.28 -6.05
C ALA A 29 -11.72 -17.43 -5.26
N LYS A 30 -12.89 -17.39 -5.92
CA LYS A 30 -14.19 -17.50 -5.26
C LYS A 30 -14.32 -18.85 -4.53
N GLY A 31 -14.65 -18.77 -3.23
CA GLY A 31 -14.85 -19.95 -2.39
C GLY A 31 -13.57 -20.58 -1.84
N LEU A 32 -12.38 -20.06 -2.20
CA LEU A 32 -11.11 -20.56 -1.67
C LEU A 32 -10.77 -20.00 -0.29
N PHE A 33 -11.49 -19.01 0.19
CA PHE A 33 -11.35 -18.42 1.52
C PHE A 33 -12.70 -17.90 2.03
N GLN A 34 -12.83 -17.85 3.35
CA GLN A 34 -14.07 -17.49 4.02
C GLN A 34 -13.97 -16.13 4.72
N ARG A 35 -12.77 -15.58 4.91
CA ARG A 35 -12.54 -14.27 5.56
C ARG A 35 -11.34 -13.56 4.93
N ALA A 36 -11.31 -12.24 5.05
CA ALA A 36 -10.22 -11.42 4.57
C ALA A 36 -9.81 -10.37 5.60
N ILE A 37 -8.49 -10.12 5.72
CA ILE A 37 -7.91 -9.05 6.53
C ILE A 37 -6.99 -8.21 5.65
N VAL A 38 -7.23 -6.91 5.62
CA VAL A 38 -6.47 -5.93 4.84
C VAL A 38 -5.84 -4.93 5.81
N GLN A 39 -4.51 -4.97 5.91
CA GLN A 39 -3.77 -4.15 6.87
C GLN A 39 -2.97 -3.09 6.12
N SER A 40 -3.14 -1.83 6.52
CA SER A 40 -2.37 -0.69 6.00
C SER A 40 -2.24 -0.70 4.49
N SER A 41 -3.38 -0.92 3.78
CA SER A 41 -3.39 -1.07 2.33
C SER A 41 -4.64 -0.50 1.69
N ALA A 42 -4.45 -0.05 0.47
CA ALA A 42 -5.51 0.32 -0.45
C ALA A 42 -5.01 0.20 -1.89
N LEU A 43 -5.91 0.01 -2.83
CA LEU A 43 -5.57 -0.02 -4.26
C LEU A 43 -5.52 1.38 -4.89
N GLU A 44 -6.03 2.39 -4.18
CA GLU A 44 -6.07 3.77 -4.62
C GLU A 44 -4.99 4.60 -3.89
N GLY A 45 -4.32 5.50 -4.58
CA GLY A 45 -3.50 6.55 -3.96
C GLY A 45 -2.00 6.27 -3.88
N MET A 46 -1.52 5.05 -3.80
CA MET A 46 -0.09 4.73 -3.65
C MET A 46 0.58 4.09 -4.86
N GLY A 47 -0.01 4.20 -6.05
CA GLY A 47 0.51 3.49 -7.23
C GLY A 47 0.37 1.97 -7.12
N MET A 48 -0.42 1.47 -6.18
CA MET A 48 -0.78 0.06 -6.06
C MET A 48 -2.01 -0.30 -6.92
N THR A 49 -2.43 0.60 -7.80
CA THR A 49 -3.40 0.32 -8.85
C THR A 49 -2.89 -0.76 -9.79
N LEU A 50 -3.78 -1.55 -10.32
CA LEU A 50 -3.43 -2.55 -11.33
C LEU A 50 -2.82 -1.85 -12.55
N LEU A 51 -1.84 -2.50 -13.15
CA LEU A 51 -1.24 -1.97 -14.38
C LEU A 51 -2.19 -2.16 -15.57
N ALA A 52 -2.23 -1.17 -16.44
CA ALA A 52 -2.94 -1.32 -17.70
C ALA A 52 -2.33 -2.46 -18.54
N PRO A 53 -3.13 -3.31 -19.20
CA PRO A 53 -2.61 -4.45 -19.98
C PRO A 53 -1.54 -4.06 -21.01
N LYS A 54 -1.67 -2.89 -21.65
CA LYS A 54 -0.68 -2.37 -22.60
C LYS A 54 0.68 -2.11 -21.94
N THR A 55 0.68 -1.63 -20.71
CA THR A 55 1.91 -1.34 -19.94
C THR A 55 2.60 -2.64 -19.56
N THR A 56 1.85 -3.61 -19.01
CA THR A 56 2.38 -4.92 -18.64
C THR A 56 2.95 -5.67 -19.84
N ARG A 57 2.23 -5.64 -20.99
CA ARG A 57 2.72 -6.23 -22.24
C ARG A 57 4.02 -5.57 -22.69
N ARG A 58 4.12 -4.24 -22.62
CA ARG A 58 5.34 -3.53 -23.03
C ARG A 58 6.53 -3.91 -22.15
N VAL A 59 6.34 -4.02 -20.83
CA VAL A 59 7.39 -4.51 -19.92
C VAL A 59 7.82 -5.93 -20.28
N ALA A 60 6.89 -6.83 -20.58
CA ALA A 60 7.22 -8.20 -20.99
C ALA A 60 8.02 -8.23 -22.31
N GLU A 61 7.60 -7.49 -23.32
CA GLU A 61 8.30 -7.36 -24.61
C GLU A 61 9.73 -6.88 -24.42
N LEU A 62 9.92 -5.79 -23.66
CA LEU A 62 11.25 -5.25 -23.37
C LEU A 62 12.11 -6.20 -22.53
N THR A 63 11.51 -6.94 -21.60
CA THR A 63 12.22 -7.94 -20.81
C THR A 63 12.80 -9.03 -21.73
N LEU A 64 11.97 -9.58 -22.61
CA LEU A 64 12.42 -10.56 -23.61
C LEU A 64 13.49 -9.99 -24.53
N GLN A 65 13.30 -8.76 -25.01
CA GLN A 65 14.29 -8.07 -25.85
C GLN A 65 15.63 -7.87 -25.13
N ASN A 66 15.60 -7.45 -23.87
CA ASN A 66 16.82 -7.27 -23.05
C ASN A 66 17.56 -8.59 -22.81
N LEU A 67 16.86 -9.72 -22.82
CA LEU A 67 17.43 -11.07 -22.71
C LEU A 67 17.83 -11.66 -24.09
N GLY A 68 17.44 -11.04 -25.20
CA GLY A 68 17.63 -11.63 -26.53
C GLY A 68 16.74 -12.86 -26.78
N VAL A 69 15.65 -12.99 -26.06
CA VAL A 69 14.70 -14.12 -26.16
C VAL A 69 13.54 -13.73 -27.07
N LYS A 70 13.23 -14.59 -28.03
CA LYS A 70 12.02 -14.40 -28.87
C LYS A 70 10.75 -14.80 -28.09
N PRO A 71 9.60 -14.18 -28.36
CA PRO A 71 8.34 -14.52 -27.68
C PRO A 71 7.99 -16.02 -27.72
N GLU A 72 8.28 -16.69 -28.83
CA GLU A 72 7.99 -18.11 -29.02
C GLU A 72 8.87 -19.01 -28.14
N ALA A 73 9.96 -18.50 -27.63
CA ALA A 73 10.91 -19.19 -26.78
C ALA A 73 10.80 -18.81 -25.29
N VAL A 74 9.70 -18.16 -24.87
CA VAL A 74 9.50 -17.66 -23.49
C VAL A 74 9.66 -18.75 -22.44
N GLU A 75 9.29 -20.00 -22.73
CA GLU A 75 9.45 -21.14 -21.83
C GLU A 75 10.92 -21.43 -21.48
N SER A 76 11.88 -20.99 -22.31
CA SER A 76 13.29 -21.12 -22.01
C SER A 76 13.73 -20.37 -20.75
N LEU A 77 12.97 -19.33 -20.34
CA LEU A 77 13.24 -18.54 -19.14
C LEU A 77 13.24 -19.39 -17.85
N ASN A 78 12.55 -20.53 -17.84
CA ASN A 78 12.55 -21.46 -16.73
C ASN A 78 13.97 -22.02 -16.39
N SER A 79 14.89 -21.96 -17.35
CA SER A 79 16.29 -22.41 -17.19
C SER A 79 17.31 -21.27 -17.08
N TRP A 80 16.84 -20.01 -17.14
CA TRP A 80 17.73 -18.85 -17.05
C TRP A 80 18.14 -18.54 -15.62
N PRO A 81 19.33 -17.97 -15.38
CA PRO A 81 19.72 -17.47 -14.08
C PRO A 81 18.70 -16.41 -13.60
N TYR A 82 18.20 -16.57 -12.37
CA TYR A 82 17.23 -15.64 -11.77
C TYR A 82 17.66 -14.18 -11.88
N GLN A 83 18.93 -13.88 -11.57
CA GLN A 83 19.46 -12.52 -11.60
C GLN A 83 19.40 -11.89 -13.01
N ALA A 84 19.65 -12.66 -14.05
CA ALA A 84 19.56 -12.16 -15.43
C ALA A 84 18.13 -11.73 -15.78
N ILE A 85 17.12 -12.50 -15.32
CA ILE A 85 15.71 -12.15 -15.53
C ILE A 85 15.36 -10.89 -14.72
N VAL A 86 15.82 -10.79 -13.48
CA VAL A 86 15.61 -9.60 -12.62
C VAL A 86 16.18 -8.35 -13.27
N ASP A 87 17.46 -8.39 -13.69
CA ASP A 87 18.14 -7.23 -14.28
C ASP A 87 17.46 -6.78 -15.58
N ALA A 88 17.11 -7.73 -16.44
CA ALA A 88 16.41 -7.45 -17.69
C ALA A 88 15.02 -6.85 -17.44
N SER A 89 14.29 -7.35 -16.44
CA SER A 89 12.95 -6.86 -16.09
C SER A 89 12.98 -5.49 -15.44
N GLN A 90 13.94 -5.22 -14.56
CA GLN A 90 14.13 -3.89 -13.96
C GLN A 90 14.44 -2.84 -15.02
N LYS A 91 15.32 -3.16 -15.96
CA LYS A 91 15.61 -2.29 -17.11
C LYS A 91 14.34 -2.06 -17.96
N ALA A 92 13.54 -3.10 -18.20
CA ALA A 92 12.29 -3.00 -18.96
C ALA A 92 11.25 -2.12 -18.26
N LEU A 93 11.12 -2.22 -16.92
CA LEU A 93 10.26 -1.36 -16.12
C LEU A 93 10.65 0.11 -16.25
N GLN A 94 11.95 0.42 -16.14
CA GLN A 94 12.46 1.77 -16.31
C GLN A 94 12.18 2.30 -17.73
N GLN A 95 12.53 1.54 -18.76
CA GLN A 95 12.29 1.91 -20.15
C GLN A 95 10.81 2.17 -20.44
N THR A 96 9.92 1.29 -19.92
CA THR A 96 8.47 1.49 -20.08
C THR A 96 7.97 2.74 -19.38
N ALA A 97 8.48 3.00 -18.17
CA ALA A 97 8.12 4.20 -17.41
C ALA A 97 8.52 5.48 -18.17
N GLU A 98 9.72 5.52 -18.74
CA GLU A 98 10.23 6.62 -19.56
C GLU A 98 9.39 6.81 -20.83
N GLU A 99 9.15 5.73 -21.60
CA GLU A 99 8.34 5.75 -22.82
C GLU A 99 6.91 6.26 -22.58
N GLN A 100 6.30 5.84 -21.47
CA GLN A 100 4.93 6.18 -21.11
C GLN A 100 4.82 7.42 -20.23
N ARG A 101 5.94 8.06 -19.88
CA ARG A 101 6.03 9.25 -19.01
C ARG A 101 5.32 9.03 -17.66
N ILE A 102 5.51 7.85 -17.07
CA ILE A 102 4.95 7.52 -15.75
C ILE A 102 5.78 8.21 -14.67
N PRO A 103 5.19 9.10 -13.86
CA PRO A 103 5.92 9.79 -12.81
C PRO A 103 6.31 8.83 -11.67
N SER A 104 7.45 9.09 -11.02
CA SER A 104 7.80 8.39 -9.78
C SER A 104 6.84 8.78 -8.66
N VAL A 105 6.21 7.78 -8.03
CA VAL A 105 5.16 8.00 -7.04
C VAL A 105 5.73 8.41 -5.67
N MET A 106 6.92 7.93 -5.32
CA MET A 106 7.50 8.14 -3.98
C MET A 106 8.78 8.99 -3.97
N GLY A 107 9.12 9.64 -5.08
CA GLY A 107 10.34 10.46 -5.17
C GLY A 107 11.65 9.66 -5.05
N ASN A 108 11.58 8.32 -5.05
CA ASN A 108 12.72 7.41 -4.93
C ASN A 108 13.28 6.94 -6.28
N GLY A 109 12.83 7.54 -7.38
CA GLY A 109 13.23 7.18 -8.74
C GLY A 109 12.47 5.98 -9.34
N ILE A 110 11.70 5.24 -8.56
CA ILE A 110 10.89 4.11 -9.05
C ILE A 110 9.55 4.64 -9.56
N ALA A 111 9.36 4.60 -10.87
CA ALA A 111 8.12 5.04 -11.52
C ALA A 111 7.17 3.86 -11.79
N LEU A 112 7.70 2.67 -12.03
CA LEU A 112 6.93 1.46 -12.35
C LEU A 112 7.54 0.25 -11.66
N ALA A 113 6.69 -0.60 -11.10
CA ALA A 113 7.07 -1.88 -10.50
C ALA A 113 6.17 -3.00 -11.03
N TRP A 114 6.58 -4.25 -10.86
CA TRP A 114 5.72 -5.38 -11.16
C TRP A 114 4.47 -5.35 -10.28
N ALA A 115 3.30 -5.37 -10.92
CA ALA A 115 2.00 -5.40 -10.27
C ALA A 115 1.02 -6.22 -11.11
N PRO A 116 -0.06 -6.71 -10.52
CA PRO A 116 -1.15 -7.34 -11.27
C PRO A 116 -1.69 -6.42 -12.35
N SER A 117 -2.25 -7.01 -13.39
CA SER A 117 -2.90 -6.31 -14.50
C SER A 117 -4.29 -6.88 -14.75
N THR A 118 -5.22 -6.03 -15.10
CA THR A 118 -6.52 -6.49 -15.57
C THR A 118 -6.36 -7.16 -16.94
N ASP A 119 -6.90 -8.36 -17.10
CA ASP A 119 -6.84 -9.12 -18.36
C ASP A 119 -8.23 -9.42 -18.95
N GLY A 120 -9.27 -8.96 -18.27
CA GLY A 120 -10.66 -9.20 -18.65
C GLY A 120 -11.17 -10.61 -18.34
N GLN A 121 -10.34 -11.50 -17.81
CA GLN A 121 -10.68 -12.89 -17.53
C GLN A 121 -10.28 -13.32 -16.11
N PHE A 122 -8.99 -13.34 -15.78
CA PHE A 122 -8.50 -13.74 -14.47
C PHE A 122 -8.69 -12.62 -13.45
N ILE A 123 -8.32 -11.40 -13.81
CA ILE A 123 -8.65 -10.17 -13.11
C ILE A 123 -9.53 -9.33 -14.06
N PRO A 124 -10.86 -9.52 -14.05
CA PRO A 124 -11.73 -8.97 -15.09
C PRO A 124 -11.86 -7.45 -15.07
N ALA A 125 -11.71 -6.83 -13.90
CA ALA A 125 -11.83 -5.38 -13.71
C ALA A 125 -11.01 -4.93 -12.51
N GLU A 126 -10.94 -3.61 -12.30
CA GLU A 126 -10.35 -3.02 -11.09
C GLU A 126 -11.04 -3.61 -9.84
N PRO A 127 -10.27 -4.11 -8.86
CA PRO A 127 -10.80 -4.78 -7.68
C PRO A 127 -11.68 -3.89 -6.81
N VAL A 128 -11.38 -2.59 -6.74
CA VAL A 128 -12.18 -1.58 -6.03
C VAL A 128 -12.34 -0.37 -6.94
N GLY A 129 -13.52 -0.21 -7.52
CA GLY A 129 -13.87 0.92 -8.38
C GLY A 129 -14.91 1.84 -7.72
N GLU A 130 -15.96 2.17 -8.48
CA GLU A 130 -17.13 2.89 -7.95
C GLU A 130 -17.95 2.04 -7.00
N LYS A 131 -17.86 0.71 -7.12
CA LYS A 131 -18.55 -0.27 -6.26
C LYS A 131 -17.55 -1.34 -5.83
N TYR A 132 -17.85 -1.99 -4.73
CA TYR A 132 -17.11 -3.16 -4.30
C TYR A 132 -17.56 -4.40 -5.09
N PRO A 133 -16.66 -5.37 -5.40
CA PRO A 133 -17.01 -6.56 -6.19
C PRO A 133 -18.12 -7.39 -5.55
N GLU A 134 -19.18 -7.66 -6.29
CA GLU A 134 -20.30 -8.53 -5.86
C GLU A 134 -19.82 -9.95 -5.56
N LEU A 135 -18.75 -10.39 -6.21
CA LEU A 135 -18.13 -11.71 -6.08
C LEU A 135 -17.81 -12.08 -4.63
N SER A 136 -17.37 -11.11 -3.83
CA SER A 136 -16.97 -11.29 -2.43
C SER A 136 -17.94 -10.61 -1.45
N LYS A 137 -19.18 -10.35 -1.86
CA LYS A 137 -20.20 -9.73 -1.03
C LYS A 137 -20.36 -10.41 0.32
N ASP A 138 -20.38 -11.75 0.33
CA ASP A 138 -20.63 -12.56 1.52
C ASP A 138 -19.34 -12.99 2.26
N VAL A 139 -18.20 -12.41 1.90
CA VAL A 139 -16.93 -12.61 2.61
C VAL A 139 -16.75 -11.49 3.64
N PRO A 140 -16.76 -11.78 4.96
CA PRO A 140 -16.47 -10.76 5.98
C PRO A 140 -15.05 -10.24 5.83
N MET A 141 -14.89 -8.93 6.10
CA MET A 141 -13.60 -8.25 5.96
C MET A 141 -13.25 -7.43 7.20
N LEU A 142 -12.02 -7.54 7.65
CA LEU A 142 -11.38 -6.59 8.56
C LEU A 142 -10.41 -5.74 7.75
N ILE A 143 -10.55 -4.42 7.80
CA ILE A 143 -9.65 -3.49 7.11
C ILE A 143 -9.24 -2.37 8.05
N GLY A 144 -7.98 -2.00 8.06
CA GLY A 144 -7.51 -0.93 8.91
C GLY A 144 -6.17 -0.37 8.51
N THR A 145 -5.76 0.68 9.23
CA THR A 145 -4.50 1.38 9.01
C THR A 145 -3.91 1.83 10.34
N ASN A 146 -2.64 2.19 10.32
CA ASN A 146 -1.97 2.81 11.45
C ASN A 146 -2.22 4.32 11.47
N LEU A 147 -2.20 4.93 12.65
CA LEU A 147 -2.44 6.37 12.77
C LEU A 147 -1.33 7.18 12.10
N THR A 148 -0.09 6.71 12.15
CA THR A 148 1.11 7.43 11.72
C THR A 148 1.99 6.57 10.81
N GLU A 149 1.40 6.02 9.76
CA GLU A 149 2.03 5.10 8.80
C GLU A 149 3.43 5.53 8.38
N TRP A 150 3.59 6.81 8.02
CA TRP A 150 4.80 7.39 7.42
C TRP A 150 5.58 8.21 8.43
N SER A 151 5.78 7.67 9.63
CA SER A 151 6.61 8.33 10.64
C SER A 151 8.08 8.45 10.19
N THR A 152 8.86 9.28 10.90
CA THR A 152 10.27 9.56 10.58
C THR A 152 11.10 8.28 10.43
N ILE A 153 10.79 7.23 11.22
CA ILE A 153 11.52 5.97 11.12
C ILE A 153 11.31 5.28 9.77
N PHE A 154 10.11 5.37 9.20
CA PHE A 154 9.86 4.79 7.89
C PHE A 154 10.62 5.53 6.79
N ALA A 155 10.70 6.87 6.88
CA ALA A 155 11.46 7.68 5.92
C ALA A 155 12.97 7.42 5.97
N HIS A 156 13.48 6.85 7.06
CA HIS A 156 14.91 6.62 7.30
C HIS A 156 15.21 5.23 7.87
N PHE A 157 14.43 4.22 7.48
CA PHE A 157 14.61 2.85 8.01
C PHE A 157 15.98 2.25 7.68
N ASP A 158 16.64 2.72 6.64
CA ASP A 158 17.99 2.36 6.20
C ASP A 158 19.10 3.08 6.99
N ASN A 159 18.74 4.13 7.75
CA ASN A 159 19.69 4.94 8.52
C ASN A 159 19.07 5.46 9.82
N ILE A 160 19.12 4.63 10.85
CA ILE A 160 18.55 4.92 12.16
C ILE A 160 19.14 6.17 12.83
N ASP A 161 20.42 6.46 12.60
CA ASP A 161 21.07 7.66 13.14
C ASP A 161 20.50 8.92 12.51
N LYS A 162 20.15 8.87 11.22
CA LYS A 162 19.47 9.96 10.53
C LYS A 162 18.06 10.15 11.07
N ALA A 163 17.33 9.06 11.28
CA ALA A 163 16.00 9.10 11.90
C ALA A 163 16.06 9.72 13.31
N GLN A 164 17.06 9.37 14.12
CA GLN A 164 17.24 9.91 15.46
C GLN A 164 17.62 11.40 15.47
N ARG A 165 18.39 11.86 14.49
CA ARG A 165 18.72 13.30 14.37
C ARG A 165 17.51 14.15 14.01
N ASP A 166 16.58 13.61 13.21
CA ASP A 166 15.30 14.27 12.87
C ASP A 166 14.15 13.88 13.83
N ASN A 167 14.49 13.57 15.07
CA ASN A 167 13.51 13.16 16.08
C ASN A 167 12.58 14.30 16.49
N LYS A 168 11.33 14.21 16.11
CA LYS A 168 10.26 15.16 16.42
C LYS A 168 10.12 15.51 17.92
N ASN A 169 10.55 14.61 18.80
CA ASN A 169 10.50 14.82 20.25
C ASN A 169 11.48 15.90 20.73
N HIS A 170 12.47 16.26 19.91
CA HIS A 170 13.47 17.28 20.18
C HIS A 170 13.19 18.62 19.47
N TRP A 171 12.18 18.69 18.60
CA TRP A 171 11.85 19.92 17.89
C TRP A 171 11.29 20.98 18.83
N SER A 172 11.76 22.21 18.66
CA SER A 172 11.18 23.38 19.32
C SER A 172 9.79 23.71 18.79
N ALA A 173 9.03 24.50 19.54
CA ALA A 173 7.71 24.95 19.10
C ALA A 173 7.75 25.73 17.76
N SER A 174 8.84 26.49 17.51
CA SER A 174 9.04 27.21 16.25
C SER A 174 9.28 26.26 15.08
N GLU A 175 10.10 25.22 15.24
CA GLU A 175 10.33 24.19 14.22
C GLU A 175 9.06 23.42 13.91
N VAL A 176 8.26 23.05 14.90
CA VAL A 176 6.97 22.41 14.69
C VAL A 176 6.04 23.32 13.89
N ALA A 177 5.93 24.60 14.26
CA ALA A 177 5.09 25.56 13.55
C ALA A 177 5.54 25.78 12.09
N GLU A 178 6.84 25.82 11.84
CA GLU A 178 7.41 25.92 10.48
C GLU A 178 7.07 24.71 9.64
N LYS A 179 7.33 23.49 10.16
CA LYS A 179 7.01 22.22 9.47
C LYS A 179 5.50 22.10 9.19
N MET A 180 4.64 22.48 10.16
CA MET A 180 3.19 22.51 9.99
C MET A 180 2.75 23.44 8.84
N ARG A 181 3.31 24.66 8.78
CA ARG A 181 3.02 25.59 7.68
C ARG A 181 3.55 25.10 6.34
N ALA A 182 4.73 24.48 6.32
CA ALA A 182 5.30 23.91 5.10
C ALA A 182 4.42 22.79 4.53
N GLN A 183 3.80 21.98 5.39
CA GLN A 183 2.96 20.83 4.95
C GLN A 183 1.50 21.23 4.68
N TYR A 184 0.93 22.12 5.49
CA TYR A 184 -0.51 22.42 5.47
C TYR A 184 -0.87 23.86 5.06
N ALA A 185 0.15 24.69 4.81
CA ALA A 185 0.00 26.10 4.43
C ALA A 185 -0.94 26.86 5.39
N ASP A 186 -1.95 27.52 4.88
CA ASP A 186 -2.98 28.29 5.62
C ASP A 186 -3.85 27.44 6.54
N ARG A 187 -3.88 26.12 6.34
CA ARG A 187 -4.65 25.18 7.16
C ARG A 187 -3.92 24.70 8.41
N ALA A 188 -2.65 25.05 8.59
CA ALA A 188 -1.78 24.51 9.65
C ALA A 188 -2.42 24.64 11.05
N ASP A 189 -2.89 25.84 11.42
CA ASP A 189 -3.48 26.09 12.73
C ASP A 189 -4.77 25.29 12.96
N GLY A 190 -5.58 25.15 11.91
CA GLY A 190 -6.80 24.33 11.93
C GLY A 190 -6.49 22.84 12.15
N VAL A 191 -5.44 22.32 11.49
CA VAL A 191 -4.97 20.94 11.66
C VAL A 191 -4.48 20.71 13.09
N VAL A 192 -3.63 21.59 13.61
CA VAL A 192 -3.13 21.49 15.00
C VAL A 192 -4.28 21.49 16.00
N LYS A 193 -5.25 22.39 15.85
CA LYS A 193 -6.43 22.48 16.72
C LYS A 193 -7.29 21.22 16.67
N ALA A 194 -7.58 20.73 15.47
CA ALA A 194 -8.36 19.52 15.27
C ALA A 194 -7.65 18.27 15.83
N PHE A 195 -6.32 18.18 15.61
CA PHE A 195 -5.51 17.10 16.14
C PHE A 195 -5.47 17.10 17.67
N ALA A 196 -5.25 18.26 18.29
CA ALA A 196 -5.23 18.39 19.75
C ALA A 196 -6.60 18.03 20.38
N ALA A 197 -7.69 18.36 19.71
CA ALA A 197 -9.04 17.98 20.17
C ALA A 197 -9.26 16.46 20.06
N ALA A 198 -8.80 15.81 18.97
CA ALA A 198 -8.94 14.38 18.77
C ALA A 198 -7.97 13.54 19.61
N TYR A 199 -6.77 14.05 19.83
CA TYR A 199 -5.66 13.35 20.52
C TYR A 199 -5.04 14.24 21.63
N PRO A 200 -5.76 14.55 22.72
CA PRO A 200 -5.31 15.54 23.72
C PRO A 200 -4.05 15.15 24.51
N LYS A 201 -3.64 13.88 24.44
CA LYS A 201 -2.42 13.36 25.09
C LYS A 201 -1.19 13.35 24.16
N ARG A 202 -1.37 13.67 22.87
CA ARG A 202 -0.29 13.67 21.89
C ARG A 202 0.35 15.05 21.73
N LYS A 203 1.60 15.07 21.26
CA LYS A 203 2.32 16.32 20.97
C LYS A 203 1.81 16.93 19.66
N PRO A 204 1.82 18.27 19.52
CA PRO A 204 1.44 18.93 18.25
C PRO A 204 2.23 18.43 17.04
N ALA A 205 3.53 18.10 17.22
CA ALA A 205 4.37 17.54 16.17
C ALA A 205 3.84 16.23 15.58
N ASP A 206 3.08 15.45 16.35
CA ASP A 206 2.53 14.17 15.88
C ASP A 206 1.49 14.36 14.76
N ALA A 207 0.90 15.55 14.68
CA ALA A 207 -0.05 15.90 13.63
C ALA A 207 0.55 15.85 12.21
N LEU A 208 1.87 16.03 12.09
CA LEU A 208 2.58 15.93 10.80
C LEU A 208 2.58 14.53 10.21
N TYR A 209 2.36 13.52 11.04
CA TYR A 209 2.47 12.12 10.67
C TYR A 209 1.13 11.37 10.59
N VAL A 210 0.01 12.08 10.85
CA VAL A 210 -1.31 11.47 10.71
C VAL A 210 -1.51 11.02 9.27
N ASP A 211 -1.70 9.72 9.10
CA ASP A 211 -1.90 9.16 7.77
C ASP A 211 -3.27 9.51 7.20
N SER A 212 -3.26 9.96 5.97
CA SER A 212 -4.44 10.13 5.14
C SER A 212 -4.34 9.35 3.83
N LEU A 213 -3.12 8.95 3.46
CA LEU A 213 -2.81 8.35 2.18
C LEU A 213 -3.38 6.93 2.06
N LEU A 214 -3.23 6.12 3.09
CA LEU A 214 -3.84 4.78 3.17
C LEU A 214 -5.21 4.81 3.83
N ARG A 215 -5.39 5.65 4.87
CA ARG A 215 -6.60 5.68 5.67
C ARG A 215 -7.84 6.10 4.88
N ILE A 216 -7.75 7.15 4.06
CA ILE A 216 -8.92 7.63 3.30
C ILE A 216 -9.39 6.57 2.30
N PRO A 217 -8.53 5.98 1.45
CA PRO A 217 -8.93 4.90 0.56
C PRO A 217 -9.41 3.63 1.30
N ALA A 218 -8.81 3.28 2.44
CA ALA A 218 -9.26 2.13 3.23
C ALA A 218 -10.69 2.35 3.79
N LEU A 219 -10.99 3.55 4.29
CA LEU A 219 -12.34 3.92 4.73
C LEU A 219 -13.34 3.91 3.56
N LYS A 220 -12.95 4.38 2.38
CA LYS A 220 -13.77 4.32 1.17
C LYS A 220 -14.07 2.86 0.81
N THR A 221 -13.06 2.00 0.79
CA THR A 221 -13.20 0.56 0.53
C THR A 221 -14.15 -0.10 1.54
N ALA A 222 -13.98 0.20 2.84
CA ALA A 222 -14.87 -0.32 3.88
C ALA A 222 -16.33 0.09 3.67
N ARG A 223 -16.57 1.36 3.31
CA ARG A 223 -17.94 1.87 3.02
C ARG A 223 -18.54 1.18 1.81
N LEU A 224 -17.81 1.11 0.69
CA LEU A 224 -18.29 0.44 -0.52
C LEU A 224 -18.64 -1.04 -0.26
N LYS A 225 -17.85 -1.71 0.59
CA LYS A 225 -18.14 -3.09 1.02
C LYS A 225 -19.39 -3.16 1.90
N ALA A 226 -19.55 -2.24 2.85
CA ALA A 226 -20.72 -2.18 3.74
C ALA A 226 -22.01 -1.90 2.97
N ASP A 227 -21.96 -1.03 1.96
CA ASP A 227 -23.11 -0.64 1.13
C ASP A 227 -23.69 -1.81 0.31
N GLN A 228 -22.95 -2.93 0.18
CA GLN A 228 -23.46 -4.14 -0.44
C GLN A 228 -24.53 -4.86 0.40
N ASN A 229 -24.67 -4.54 1.69
CA ASN A 229 -25.56 -5.23 2.62
C ASN A 229 -25.35 -6.76 2.64
N GLY A 230 -24.12 -7.20 2.51
CA GLY A 230 -23.67 -8.60 2.60
C GLY A 230 -23.03 -8.91 3.95
N ALA A 231 -21.94 -9.68 3.91
CA ALA A 231 -21.17 -9.98 5.11
C ALA A 231 -20.57 -8.72 5.76
N PRO A 232 -20.40 -8.72 7.10
CA PRO A 232 -19.94 -7.55 7.85
C PRO A 232 -18.53 -7.12 7.44
N VAL A 233 -18.30 -5.81 7.48
CA VAL A 233 -16.98 -5.21 7.39
C VAL A 233 -16.65 -4.48 8.69
N TYR A 234 -15.46 -4.70 9.20
CA TYR A 234 -14.93 -4.05 10.40
C TYR A 234 -13.76 -3.17 10.00
N ASN A 235 -13.70 -1.98 10.62
CA ASN A 235 -12.59 -1.05 10.39
C ASN A 235 -11.85 -0.79 11.72
N TYR A 236 -10.51 -0.82 11.68
CA TYR A 236 -9.68 -0.44 12.82
C TYR A 236 -8.75 0.72 12.50
N LEU A 237 -8.32 1.41 13.54
CA LEU A 237 -7.20 2.34 13.54
C LEU A 237 -6.22 1.89 14.62
N PHE A 238 -5.02 1.45 14.21
CA PHE A 238 -3.95 1.13 15.13
C PHE A 238 -3.23 2.40 15.56
N ALA A 239 -3.32 2.74 16.84
CA ALA A 239 -2.82 3.99 17.40
C ALA A 239 -1.89 3.80 18.60
N TRP A 240 -1.42 2.58 18.82
CA TRP A 240 -0.43 2.30 19.86
C TRP A 240 0.96 2.74 19.39
N ASP A 241 1.59 3.59 20.21
CA ASP A 241 2.94 4.04 19.93
C ASP A 241 3.96 3.06 20.49
N THR A 242 4.82 2.54 19.63
CA THR A 242 5.93 1.70 20.09
C THR A 242 6.88 2.50 21.01
N PRO A 243 7.32 1.94 22.15
CA PRO A 243 8.28 2.60 23.03
C PRO A 243 9.71 2.61 22.47
N VAL A 244 9.95 1.89 21.38
CA VAL A 244 11.26 1.80 20.75
C VAL A 244 11.74 3.19 20.33
N LEU A 245 13.05 3.45 20.50
CA LEU A 245 13.71 4.72 20.18
C LEU A 245 13.06 5.94 20.86
N GLY A 246 12.64 5.78 22.13
CA GLY A 246 12.01 6.86 22.88
C GLY A 246 10.63 7.28 22.36
N GLY A 247 9.94 6.39 21.65
CA GLY A 247 8.58 6.60 21.18
C GLY A 247 8.45 7.50 19.95
N PHE A 248 9.54 7.95 19.34
CA PHE A 248 9.42 8.81 18.16
C PHE A 248 8.96 8.06 16.90
N ALA A 249 9.09 6.73 16.89
CA ALA A 249 8.63 5.89 15.80
C ALA A 249 7.10 5.85 15.71
N MET A 250 6.38 6.07 16.79
CA MET A 250 4.92 6.05 16.88
C MET A 250 4.33 4.71 16.40
N SER A 251 3.12 4.73 15.83
CA SER A 251 2.46 3.62 15.14
C SER A 251 2.81 3.65 13.65
N TYR A 252 4.06 3.34 13.32
CA TYR A 252 4.57 3.37 11.94
C TYR A 252 4.06 2.21 11.11
N HIS A 253 4.22 2.33 9.79
CA HIS A 253 3.86 1.28 8.83
C HIS A 253 4.46 -0.07 9.23
N THR A 254 3.66 -1.11 9.24
CA THR A 254 3.99 -2.49 9.71
C THR A 254 4.04 -2.71 11.21
N SER A 255 3.93 -1.66 12.05
CA SER A 255 4.11 -1.79 13.51
C SER A 255 3.01 -2.60 14.22
N GLU A 256 1.90 -2.90 13.55
CA GLU A 256 0.85 -3.79 14.06
C GLU A 256 1.12 -5.27 13.80
N ILE A 257 2.16 -5.59 13.04
CA ILE A 257 2.59 -6.97 12.81
C ILE A 257 3.55 -7.39 13.92
N PRO A 258 3.32 -8.56 14.57
CA PRO A 258 4.16 -9.04 15.65
C PRO A 258 5.59 -9.37 15.20
#